data_df32331289e7dfca38bab7e32deea289
#
_entry.id   df32331289e7dfca38bab7e32deea289
#
_cell.length_a   1.000
_cell.length_b   1.000
_cell.length_c   1.000
_cell.angle_alpha   90.00
_cell.angle_beta   90.00
_cell.angle_gamma   90.00
#
_symmetry.space_group_name_H-M   'P 1'
#
loop_
_entity.id
_entity.type
_entity.pdbx_description
1 polymer ?
#
loop_
_entity_poly.entity_id
_entity_poly.type
_entity_poly.pdbx_seq_one_letter_code
_entity_poly.pdbx_strand_id
1 'polypeptide(L)'
;MKEAGLTVGGFYKHFDSRDELVAEAVSAAFGIWQRQKEAAESGGQPLSFAKLIDDYLSNVHRKNPGTGCAFSALAPEIARSDKRTRALTSEQVRNDLELIVGLLPGKDKRAARSRAILTFSALVGAMSLARAVSDEVLSHEILKTVADLLKNPA
;
A
#
# COMPACT_ATOMS: atom_id res chain seq x y z
N MET A 1 5.95 -18.57 12.43
CA MET A 1 6.55 -19.92 12.22
C MET A 1 5.64 -21.04 12.70
N LYS A 2 5.07 -21.03 13.89
CA LYS A 2 4.10 -22.07 14.33
C LYS A 2 2.82 -22.10 13.47
N GLU A 3 2.29 -20.96 13.06
CA GLU A 3 1.11 -20.86 12.19
C GLU A 3 1.36 -21.33 10.74
N ALA A 4 2.61 -21.24 10.26
CA ALA A 4 3.01 -21.74 8.94
C ALA A 4 3.45 -23.20 8.95
N GLY A 5 3.40 -23.90 10.11
CA GLY A 5 3.84 -25.30 10.23
C GLY A 5 5.35 -25.51 10.00
N LEU A 6 6.14 -24.46 9.98
CA LEU A 6 7.56 -24.51 9.73
C LEU A 6 8.37 -24.63 11.02
N THR A 7 9.30 -25.58 11.06
CA THR A 7 10.35 -25.66 12.07
C THR A 7 11.48 -24.69 11.73
N VAL A 8 12.34 -24.34 12.71
CA VAL A 8 13.55 -23.52 12.47
C VAL A 8 14.42 -24.10 11.36
N GLY A 9 14.60 -25.42 11.32
CA GLY A 9 15.34 -26.12 10.26
C GLY A 9 14.63 -26.12 8.90
N GLY A 10 13.28 -26.06 8.89
CA GLY A 10 12.49 -25.91 7.68
C GLY A 10 12.60 -24.49 7.09
N PHE A 11 12.73 -23.47 7.95
CA PHE A 11 12.96 -22.10 7.52
C PHE A 11 14.24 -21.96 6.67
N TYR A 12 15.38 -22.46 7.17
CA TYR A 12 16.67 -22.37 6.49
C TYR A 12 16.80 -23.28 5.24
N LYS A 13 15.81 -24.11 4.95
CA LYS A 13 15.70 -24.82 3.65
C LYS A 13 15.12 -23.97 2.54
N HIS A 14 14.37 -22.92 2.88
CA HIS A 14 13.64 -22.08 1.94
C HIS A 14 14.23 -20.67 1.85
N PHE A 15 14.88 -20.18 2.89
CA PHE A 15 15.42 -18.82 2.97
C PHE A 15 16.83 -18.86 3.58
N ASP A 16 17.80 -18.26 2.92
CA ASP A 16 19.18 -18.17 3.42
C ASP A 16 19.30 -17.23 4.62
N SER A 17 18.37 -16.30 4.76
CA SER A 17 18.34 -15.34 5.86
C SER A 17 16.93 -14.81 6.15
N ARG A 18 16.77 -14.15 7.32
CA ARG A 18 15.55 -13.41 7.65
C ARG A 18 15.31 -12.27 6.64
N ASP A 19 16.35 -11.62 6.17
CA ASP A 19 16.26 -10.51 5.23
C ASP A 19 15.75 -10.99 3.86
N GLU A 20 16.12 -12.18 3.44
CA GLU A 20 15.58 -12.80 2.23
C GLU A 20 14.08 -13.09 2.34
N LEU A 21 13.62 -13.66 3.47
CA LEU A 21 12.19 -13.82 3.72
C LEU A 21 11.45 -12.48 3.66
N VAL A 22 12.00 -11.43 4.30
CA VAL A 22 11.39 -10.10 4.28
C VAL A 22 11.34 -9.55 2.85
N ALA A 23 12.41 -9.70 2.07
CA ALA A 23 12.45 -9.26 0.68
C ALA A 23 11.39 -9.98 -0.18
N GLU A 24 11.25 -11.29 -0.03
CA GLU A 24 10.23 -12.06 -0.76
C GLU A 24 8.81 -11.70 -0.31
N ALA A 25 8.57 -11.59 0.99
CA ALA A 25 7.26 -11.21 1.53
C ALA A 25 6.84 -9.81 1.05
N VAL A 26 7.76 -8.85 1.07
CA VAL A 26 7.54 -7.49 0.58
C VAL A 26 7.29 -7.50 -0.93
N SER A 27 8.09 -8.25 -1.70
CA SER A 27 7.93 -8.37 -3.15
C SER A 27 6.58 -9.00 -3.53
N ALA A 28 6.15 -10.04 -2.80
CA ALA A 28 4.85 -10.69 -3.03
C ALA A 28 3.66 -9.77 -2.69
N ALA A 29 3.82 -8.89 -1.72
CA ALA A 29 2.79 -7.93 -1.31
C ALA A 29 2.73 -6.68 -2.20
N PHE A 30 3.74 -6.45 -3.05
CA PHE A 30 3.76 -5.32 -3.98
C PHE A 30 2.83 -5.53 -5.18
N GLY A 31 2.53 -4.44 -5.89
CA GLY A 31 1.75 -4.46 -7.13
C GLY A 31 0.24 -4.67 -6.94
N ILE A 32 -0.30 -4.52 -5.73
CA ILE A 32 -1.74 -4.67 -5.48
C ILE A 32 -2.57 -3.70 -6.32
N TRP A 33 -2.15 -2.45 -6.45
CA TRP A 33 -2.86 -1.44 -7.23
C TRP A 33 -2.78 -1.70 -8.74
N GLN A 34 -1.64 -2.21 -9.21
CA GLN A 34 -1.50 -2.60 -10.61
C GLN A 34 -2.47 -3.75 -10.94
N ARG A 35 -2.55 -4.77 -10.08
CA ARG A 35 -3.51 -5.88 -10.24
C ARG A 35 -4.96 -5.40 -10.17
N GLN A 36 -5.28 -4.45 -9.30
CA GLN A 36 -6.62 -3.85 -9.21
C GLN A 36 -6.97 -3.08 -10.48
N LYS A 37 -6.01 -2.33 -11.04
CA LYS A 37 -6.18 -1.62 -12.31
C LYS A 37 -6.45 -2.59 -13.45
N GLU A 38 -5.63 -3.62 -13.61
CA GLU A 38 -5.78 -4.65 -14.64
C GLU A 38 -7.13 -5.39 -14.53
N ALA A 39 -7.55 -5.74 -13.30
CA ALA A 39 -8.84 -6.35 -13.05
C ALA A 39 -10.02 -5.42 -13.39
N ALA A 40 -9.92 -4.14 -13.07
CA ALA A 40 -10.92 -3.15 -13.38
C ALA A 40 -11.05 -2.92 -14.91
N GLU A 41 -9.92 -2.82 -15.61
CA GLU A 41 -9.87 -2.69 -17.07
C GLU A 41 -10.50 -3.92 -17.76
N SER A 42 -10.17 -5.13 -17.29
CA SER A 42 -10.73 -6.38 -17.80
C SER A 42 -12.24 -6.51 -17.53
N GLY A 43 -12.72 -5.93 -16.43
CA GLY A 43 -14.14 -5.88 -16.06
C GLY A 43 -14.93 -4.75 -16.76
N GLY A 44 -14.30 -3.98 -17.65
CA GLY A 44 -14.93 -2.87 -18.37
C GLY A 44 -15.23 -1.62 -17.53
N GLN A 45 -14.68 -1.53 -16.33
CA GLN A 45 -14.78 -0.36 -15.44
C GLN A 45 -13.38 0.11 -15.05
N PRO A 46 -12.79 1.05 -15.80
CA PRO A 46 -11.44 1.51 -15.52
C PRO A 46 -11.32 2.10 -14.12
N LEU A 47 -10.21 1.84 -13.45
CA LEU A 47 -9.92 2.37 -12.13
C LEU A 47 -9.90 3.91 -12.18
N SER A 48 -10.71 4.55 -11.35
CA SER A 48 -10.70 6.00 -11.17
C SER A 48 -9.92 6.40 -9.91
N PHE A 49 -9.50 7.65 -9.85
CA PHE A 49 -8.83 8.21 -8.67
C PHE A 49 -9.70 8.11 -7.41
N ALA A 50 -10.99 8.42 -7.52
CA ALA A 50 -11.93 8.30 -6.40
C ALA A 50 -12.08 6.85 -5.93
N LYS A 51 -12.21 5.91 -6.87
CA LYS A 51 -12.32 4.48 -6.53
C LYS A 51 -11.06 3.95 -5.86
N LEU A 52 -9.87 4.33 -6.31
CA LEU A 52 -8.61 3.96 -5.65
C LEU A 52 -8.59 4.40 -4.18
N ILE A 53 -9.02 5.65 -3.90
CA ILE A 53 -9.09 6.19 -2.54
C ILE A 53 -10.11 5.42 -1.69
N ASP A 54 -11.32 5.21 -2.21
CA ASP A 54 -12.40 4.54 -1.49
C ASP A 54 -12.06 3.08 -1.17
N ASP A 55 -11.49 2.35 -2.12
CA ASP A 55 -11.06 0.97 -1.91
C ASP A 55 -9.92 0.89 -0.88
N TYR A 56 -8.94 1.80 -0.98
CA TYR A 56 -7.79 1.80 -0.07
C TYR A 56 -8.17 2.18 1.36
N LEU A 57 -9.00 3.20 1.54
CA LEU A 57 -9.43 3.68 2.87
C LEU A 57 -10.69 2.96 3.37
N SER A 58 -11.01 1.80 2.81
CA SER A 58 -12.16 0.99 3.21
C SER A 58 -11.93 0.24 4.52
N ASN A 59 -13.02 -0.07 5.22
CA ASN A 59 -13.00 -0.97 6.39
C ASN A 59 -12.52 -2.38 6.04
N VAL A 60 -12.78 -2.85 4.82
CA VAL A 60 -12.29 -4.16 4.36
C VAL A 60 -10.77 -4.17 4.35
N HIS A 61 -10.14 -3.15 3.77
CA HIS A 61 -8.67 -3.04 3.77
C HIS A 61 -8.11 -2.83 5.20
N ARG A 62 -8.78 -2.03 6.03
CA ARG A 62 -8.37 -1.82 7.43
C ARG A 62 -8.30 -3.12 8.23
N LYS A 63 -9.33 -3.97 8.10
CA LYS A 63 -9.46 -5.22 8.86
C LYS A 63 -8.62 -6.39 8.31
N ASN A 64 -8.07 -6.26 7.11
CA ASN A 64 -7.31 -7.31 6.44
C ASN A 64 -5.87 -6.87 6.09
N PRO A 65 -4.99 -6.64 7.09
CA PRO A 65 -3.63 -6.16 6.84
C PRO A 65 -2.79 -7.14 6.01
N GLY A 66 -3.03 -8.44 6.12
CA GLY A 66 -2.27 -9.47 5.42
C GLY A 66 -2.51 -9.55 3.91
N THR A 67 -3.61 -8.97 3.40
CA THR A 67 -3.94 -8.93 1.96
C THR A 67 -3.93 -7.52 1.38
N GLY A 68 -3.56 -6.53 2.20
CA GLY A 68 -3.55 -5.12 1.85
C GLY A 68 -2.19 -4.60 1.39
N CYS A 69 -2.06 -3.29 1.45
CA CYS A 69 -0.84 -2.59 1.08
C CYS A 69 0.32 -2.90 2.06
N ALA A 70 1.44 -3.37 1.53
CA ALA A 70 2.64 -3.67 2.31
C ALA A 70 3.18 -2.44 3.06
N PHE A 71 3.08 -1.24 2.48
CA PHE A 71 3.57 -0.01 3.12
C PHE A 71 2.80 0.32 4.40
N SER A 72 1.49 0.18 4.42
CA SER A 72 0.68 0.45 5.62
C SER A 72 0.87 -0.57 6.74
N ALA A 73 1.45 -1.73 6.42
CA ALA A 73 1.69 -2.81 7.38
C ALA A 73 3.16 -2.91 7.80
N LEU A 74 4.11 -2.67 6.89
CA LEU A 74 5.51 -3.05 7.02
C LEU A 74 6.53 -1.92 6.80
N ALA A 75 6.10 -0.66 6.62
CA ALA A 75 7.03 0.45 6.34
C ALA A 75 8.21 0.57 7.33
N PRO A 76 8.01 0.45 8.66
CA PRO A 76 9.11 0.51 9.62
C PRO A 76 10.11 -0.66 9.48
N GLU A 77 9.62 -1.85 9.16
CA GLU A 77 10.44 -3.05 8.91
C GLU A 77 11.24 -2.91 7.63
N ILE A 78 10.59 -2.43 6.56
CA ILE A 78 11.23 -2.14 5.27
C ILE A 78 12.35 -1.10 5.45
N ALA A 79 12.12 -0.04 6.22
CA ALA A 79 13.12 0.99 6.48
C ALA A 79 14.38 0.45 7.17
N ARG A 80 14.26 -0.63 7.96
CA ARG A 80 15.35 -1.31 8.65
C ARG A 80 15.93 -2.51 7.89
N SER A 81 15.36 -2.84 6.71
CA SER A 81 15.82 -3.97 5.90
C SER A 81 17.10 -3.67 5.13
N ASP A 82 17.60 -4.65 4.45
CA ASP A 82 18.81 -4.58 3.63
C ASP A 82 18.68 -3.64 2.43
N LYS A 83 19.82 -3.36 1.77
CA LYS A 83 19.86 -2.46 0.60
C LYS A 83 19.04 -2.98 -0.57
N ARG A 84 18.96 -4.32 -0.77
CA ARG A 84 18.21 -4.96 -1.85
C ARG A 84 16.71 -4.74 -1.66
N THR A 85 16.18 -5.03 -0.48
CA THR A 85 14.76 -4.81 -0.14
C THR A 85 14.35 -3.35 -0.28
N ARG A 86 15.20 -2.42 0.18
CA ARG A 86 14.97 -0.98 0.03
C ARG A 86 15.01 -0.51 -1.43
N ALA A 87 15.85 -1.13 -2.29
CA ALA A 87 15.87 -0.83 -3.72
C ALA A 87 14.58 -1.29 -4.41
N LEU A 88 14.11 -2.53 -4.15
CA LEU A 88 12.83 -3.03 -4.64
C LEU A 88 11.66 -2.15 -4.19
N THR A 89 11.69 -1.72 -2.94
CA THR A 89 10.70 -0.79 -2.38
C THR A 89 10.69 0.54 -3.10
N SER A 90 11.86 1.10 -3.43
CA SER A 90 11.97 2.36 -4.16
C SER A 90 11.38 2.26 -5.56
N GLU A 91 11.57 1.12 -6.23
CA GLU A 91 10.96 0.84 -7.53
C GLU A 91 9.44 0.75 -7.43
N GLN A 92 8.92 0.01 -6.44
CA GLN A 92 7.49 -0.09 -6.22
C GLN A 92 6.84 1.27 -5.92
N VAL A 93 7.46 2.10 -5.07
CA VAL A 93 6.97 3.45 -4.80
C VAL A 93 6.89 4.29 -6.08
N ARG A 94 7.90 4.20 -6.96
CA ARG A 94 7.85 4.89 -8.26
C ARG A 94 6.66 4.42 -9.09
N ASN A 95 6.45 3.11 -9.18
CA ASN A 95 5.35 2.52 -9.96
C ASN A 95 3.97 2.95 -9.40
N ASP A 96 3.79 2.92 -8.08
CA ASP A 96 2.56 3.36 -7.44
C ASP A 96 2.29 4.86 -7.67
N LEU A 97 3.33 5.69 -7.61
CA LEU A 97 3.20 7.11 -7.90
C LEU A 97 2.86 7.37 -9.37
N GLU A 98 3.44 6.63 -10.33
CA GLU A 98 3.09 6.75 -11.76
C GLU A 98 1.64 6.32 -12.01
N LEU A 99 1.17 5.25 -11.34
CA LEU A 99 -0.22 4.84 -11.41
C LEU A 99 -1.15 5.97 -10.94
N ILE A 100 -0.88 6.56 -9.77
CA ILE A 100 -1.68 7.67 -9.24
C ILE A 100 -1.64 8.87 -10.19
N VAL A 101 -0.48 9.24 -10.72
CA VAL A 101 -0.34 10.32 -11.72
C VAL A 101 -1.24 10.07 -12.92
N GLY A 102 -1.29 8.83 -13.41
CA GLY A 102 -2.14 8.44 -14.54
C GLY A 102 -3.66 8.55 -14.26
N LEU A 103 -4.06 8.53 -12.99
CA LEU A 103 -5.46 8.70 -12.58
C LEU A 103 -5.86 10.17 -12.31
N LEU A 104 -4.87 11.07 -12.22
CA LEU A 104 -5.12 12.48 -11.95
C LEU A 104 -5.44 13.26 -13.23
N PRO A 105 -6.40 14.19 -13.19
CA PRO A 105 -6.66 15.06 -14.32
C PRO A 105 -5.56 16.13 -14.49
N GLY A 106 -5.40 16.61 -15.71
CA GLY A 106 -4.53 17.75 -16.02
C GLY A 106 -3.27 17.36 -16.78
N LYS A 107 -2.59 18.39 -17.33
CA LYS A 107 -1.40 18.23 -18.18
C LYS A 107 -0.10 18.60 -17.46
N ASP A 108 -0.18 19.25 -16.30
CA ASP A 108 1.00 19.62 -15.52
C ASP A 108 1.55 18.40 -14.77
N LYS A 109 2.58 17.80 -15.36
CA LYS A 109 3.23 16.61 -14.78
C LYS A 109 3.85 16.86 -13.41
N ARG A 110 4.34 18.08 -13.14
CA ARG A 110 4.97 18.42 -11.86
C ARG A 110 3.92 18.52 -10.75
N ALA A 111 2.82 19.20 -11.03
CA ALA A 111 1.69 19.31 -10.09
C ALA A 111 1.07 17.92 -9.83
N ALA A 112 0.85 17.11 -10.88
CA ALA A 112 0.35 15.75 -10.74
C ALA A 112 1.29 14.87 -9.89
N ARG A 113 2.60 14.97 -10.10
CA ARG A 113 3.59 14.23 -9.29
C ARG A 113 3.56 14.63 -7.83
N SER A 114 3.50 15.92 -7.52
CA SER A 114 3.40 16.43 -6.14
C SER A 114 2.12 15.94 -5.47
N ARG A 115 0.99 15.99 -6.18
CA ARG A 115 -0.29 15.49 -5.70
C ARG A 115 -0.28 13.97 -5.48
N ALA A 116 0.35 13.20 -6.36
CA ALA A 116 0.51 11.76 -6.21
C ALA A 116 1.31 11.40 -4.95
N ILE A 117 2.40 12.10 -4.67
CA ILE A 117 3.21 11.90 -3.46
C ILE A 117 2.37 12.19 -2.20
N LEU A 118 1.66 13.33 -2.18
CA LEU A 118 0.78 13.68 -1.05
C LEU A 118 -0.30 12.61 -0.86
N THR A 119 -0.97 12.21 -1.95
CA THR A 119 -2.02 11.18 -1.91
C THR A 119 -1.49 9.87 -1.34
N PHE A 120 -0.38 9.35 -1.89
CA PHE A 120 0.19 8.09 -1.43
C PHE A 120 0.59 8.15 0.05
N SER A 121 1.25 9.22 0.48
CA SER A 121 1.64 9.43 1.87
C SER A 121 0.43 9.50 2.81
N ALA A 122 -0.64 10.21 2.39
CA ALA A 122 -1.87 10.33 3.16
C ALA A 122 -2.61 8.99 3.29
N LEU A 123 -2.70 8.21 2.19
CA LEU A 123 -3.31 6.87 2.18
C LEU A 123 -2.60 5.93 3.15
N VAL A 124 -1.27 5.82 3.04
CA VAL A 124 -0.46 4.94 3.91
C VAL A 124 -0.55 5.39 5.35
N GLY A 125 -0.40 6.69 5.62
CA GLY A 125 -0.46 7.26 6.97
C GLY A 125 -1.83 7.07 7.63
N ALA A 126 -2.92 7.39 6.92
CA ALA A 126 -4.29 7.22 7.43
C ALA A 126 -4.60 5.76 7.76
N MET A 127 -4.24 4.82 6.88
CA MET A 127 -4.46 3.39 7.12
C MET A 127 -3.65 2.89 8.32
N SER A 128 -2.39 3.30 8.44
CA SER A 128 -1.53 2.93 9.57
C SER A 128 -2.08 3.48 10.89
N LEU A 129 -2.50 4.74 10.94
CA LEU A 129 -3.11 5.34 12.12
C LEU A 129 -4.44 4.68 12.49
N ALA A 130 -5.32 4.45 11.50
CA ALA A 130 -6.61 3.82 11.71
C ALA A 130 -6.52 2.39 12.25
N ARG A 131 -5.42 1.68 11.95
CA ARG A 131 -5.12 0.35 12.51
C ARG A 131 -4.48 0.42 13.90
N ALA A 132 -3.74 1.49 14.20
CA ALA A 132 -3.01 1.64 15.46
C ALA A 132 -3.90 2.07 16.64
N VAL A 133 -4.99 2.80 16.36
CA VAL A 133 -5.91 3.25 17.43
C VAL A 133 -6.89 2.14 17.81
N SER A 134 -7.22 2.06 19.11
CA SER A 134 -8.24 1.13 19.64
C SER A 134 -9.66 1.71 19.58
N ASP A 135 -9.79 3.01 19.37
CA ASP A 135 -11.07 3.71 19.24
C ASP A 135 -11.61 3.58 17.80
N GLU A 136 -12.69 2.81 17.65
CA GLU A 136 -13.32 2.56 16.34
C GLU A 136 -13.92 3.84 15.72
N VAL A 137 -14.42 4.78 16.54
CA VAL A 137 -14.97 6.06 16.04
C VAL A 137 -13.85 6.90 15.45
N LEU A 138 -12.76 7.08 16.20
CA LEU A 138 -11.57 7.78 15.73
C LEU A 138 -10.96 7.11 14.49
N SER A 139 -10.90 5.78 14.47
CA SER A 139 -10.39 5.02 13.32
C SER A 139 -11.19 5.32 12.04
N HIS A 140 -12.51 5.33 12.12
CA HIS A 140 -13.37 5.67 10.98
C HIS A 140 -13.29 7.14 10.59
N GLU A 141 -13.21 8.04 11.56
CA GLU A 141 -13.03 9.48 11.33
C GLU A 141 -11.76 9.76 10.53
N ILE A 142 -10.62 9.14 10.90
CA ILE A 142 -9.35 9.28 10.17
C ILE A 142 -9.51 8.87 8.71
N LEU A 143 -10.06 7.66 8.45
CA LEU A 143 -10.21 7.15 7.08
C LEU A 143 -11.14 8.03 6.25
N LYS A 144 -12.30 8.40 6.81
CA LYS A 144 -13.29 9.23 6.13
C LYS A 144 -12.75 10.61 5.81
N THR A 145 -12.16 11.28 6.78
CA THR A 145 -11.64 12.65 6.61
C THR A 145 -10.58 12.71 5.51
N VAL A 146 -9.62 11.76 5.52
CA VAL A 146 -8.58 11.71 4.50
C VAL A 146 -9.18 11.39 3.12
N ALA A 147 -10.14 10.46 3.03
CA ALA A 147 -10.80 10.15 1.79
C ALA A 147 -11.52 11.38 1.19
N ASP A 148 -12.27 12.10 2.02
CA ASP A 148 -13.04 13.27 1.58
C ASP A 148 -12.11 14.40 1.09
N LEU A 149 -11.04 14.70 1.82
CA LEU A 149 -10.06 15.73 1.44
C LEU A 149 -9.26 15.38 0.19
N LEU A 150 -8.90 14.12 -0.01
CA LEU A 150 -8.19 13.69 -1.21
C LEU A 150 -9.06 13.75 -2.47
N LYS A 151 -10.37 13.44 -2.34
CA LYS A 151 -11.31 13.49 -3.46
C LYS A 151 -11.76 14.91 -3.79
N ASN A 152 -11.88 15.77 -2.77
CA ASN A 152 -12.38 17.14 -2.89
C ASN A 152 -11.35 18.13 -2.28
N PRO A 153 -10.21 18.32 -2.96
CA PRO A 153 -9.23 19.30 -2.49
C PRO A 153 -9.85 20.73 -2.51
N ALA A 154 -9.67 21.46 -1.41
CA ALA A 154 -10.09 22.86 -1.30
C ALA A 154 -9.39 23.75 -2.35
#